data_fa83ca30251d9bd55635283ea94240f5
#
_entry.id   fa83ca30251d9bd55635283ea94240f5
#
_cell.length_a   1.000
_cell.length_b   1.000
_cell.length_c   1.000
_cell.angle_alpha   90.00
_cell.angle_beta   90.00
_cell.angle_gamma   90.00
#
_symmetry.space_group_name_H-M   'P 1'
#
loop_
_entity.id
_entity.type
_entity.pdbx_description
1 polymer ?
#
loop_
_entity_poly.entity_id
_entity_poly.type
_entity_poly.pdbx_seq_one_letter_code
_entity_poly.pdbx_strand_id
1 'polypeptide(L)'
;MDSESIILAAKQTGAQAVHPGYGFLSENAAFARKVKTNKLVWIGPSPHVIKVMGDKLKAKELAEKSGVPTLPMASDVKDAKNLGYPLLVKAAAGGGGKGMRIVNSPKELKEAIVSAKREALSGFGDDRIFIERYVKKSRHIEIQILGDEYGNIVHLGERECSIQRRHQKIIEESPSPRVDPFLREQMGEAAIKLAKR
;
A
#
# COMPACT_ATOMS: atom_id res chain seq x y z
N MET A 1 12.11 15.86 -3.72
CA MET A 1 11.24 16.76 -4.50
C MET A 1 10.85 17.93 -3.63
N ASP A 2 10.95 19.12 -4.18
CA ASP A 2 10.58 20.34 -3.46
C ASP A 2 9.09 20.67 -3.67
N SER A 3 8.33 20.51 -2.60
CA SER A 3 6.89 20.77 -2.61
C SER A 3 6.55 22.26 -2.72
N GLU A 4 7.46 23.16 -2.32
CA GLU A 4 7.25 24.60 -2.46
C GLU A 4 7.30 25.03 -3.91
N SER A 5 8.29 24.54 -4.65
CA SER A 5 8.44 24.82 -6.07
C SER A 5 7.23 24.38 -6.88
N ILE A 6 6.63 23.23 -6.52
CA ILE A 6 5.40 22.73 -7.19
C ILE A 6 4.21 23.67 -6.94
N ILE A 7 4.02 24.09 -5.68
CA ILE A 7 2.95 25.04 -5.33
C ILE A 7 3.16 26.39 -6.02
N LEU A 8 4.39 26.87 -6.07
CA LEU A 8 4.73 28.12 -6.75
C LEU A 8 4.41 28.03 -8.26
N ALA A 9 4.85 26.95 -8.91
CA ALA A 9 4.57 26.71 -10.32
C ALA A 9 3.07 26.66 -10.60
N ALA A 10 2.30 25.95 -9.77
CA ALA A 10 0.84 25.90 -9.90
C ALA A 10 0.19 27.30 -9.84
N LYS A 11 0.64 28.15 -8.90
CA LYS A 11 0.16 29.52 -8.79
C LYS A 11 0.56 30.41 -9.97
N GLN A 12 1.78 30.30 -10.44
CA GLN A 12 2.28 31.08 -11.58
C GLN A 12 1.59 30.72 -12.89
N THR A 13 1.20 29.47 -13.07
CA THR A 13 0.51 28.98 -14.28
C THR A 13 -1.01 29.12 -14.20
N GLY A 14 -1.58 29.57 -13.08
CA GLY A 14 -3.01 29.64 -12.87
C GLY A 14 -3.70 28.26 -12.77
N ALA A 15 -2.93 27.22 -12.41
CA ALA A 15 -3.50 25.88 -12.22
C ALA A 15 -4.50 25.88 -11.06
N GLN A 16 -5.61 25.19 -11.23
CA GLN A 16 -6.65 25.07 -10.22
C GLN A 16 -6.54 23.80 -9.38
N ALA A 17 -5.84 22.79 -9.91
CA ALA A 17 -5.73 21.48 -9.31
C ALA A 17 -4.30 20.92 -9.43
N VAL A 18 -3.96 20.00 -8.53
CA VAL A 18 -2.71 19.24 -8.58
C VAL A 18 -3.04 17.75 -8.58
N HIS A 19 -2.67 17.05 -9.68
CA HIS A 19 -2.62 15.60 -9.73
C HIS A 19 -1.18 15.16 -9.41
N PRO A 20 -0.97 14.37 -8.33
CA PRO A 20 0.39 14.07 -7.85
C PRO A 20 1.13 13.03 -8.69
N GLY A 21 0.49 12.44 -9.69
CA GLY A 21 1.03 11.29 -10.42
C GLY A 21 1.05 10.03 -9.55
N TYR A 22 2.07 9.22 -9.75
CA TYR A 22 2.29 7.95 -9.06
C TYR A 22 3.65 7.94 -8.37
N GLY A 23 3.71 7.41 -7.15
CA GLY A 23 4.91 7.42 -6.33
C GLY A 23 5.28 8.82 -5.81
N PHE A 24 6.46 8.95 -5.20
CA PHE A 24 7.00 10.22 -4.70
C PHE A 24 6.02 10.98 -3.78
N LEU A 25 5.60 12.17 -4.21
CA LEU A 25 4.71 13.05 -3.44
C LEU A 25 3.25 12.59 -3.44
N SER A 26 2.84 11.63 -4.29
CA SER A 26 1.49 11.06 -4.24
C SER A 26 1.21 10.32 -2.94
N GLU A 27 2.27 9.80 -2.30
CA GLU A 27 2.20 9.09 -1.02
C GLU A 27 2.52 10.01 0.18
N ASN A 28 2.63 11.33 -0.05
CA ASN A 28 3.00 12.30 0.97
C ASN A 28 1.80 13.07 1.50
N ALA A 29 1.31 12.69 2.70
CA ALA A 29 0.17 13.34 3.34
C ALA A 29 0.40 14.84 3.65
N ALA A 30 1.64 15.25 3.92
CA ALA A 30 1.97 16.65 4.17
C ALA A 30 1.87 17.48 2.88
N PHE A 31 2.31 16.94 1.76
CA PHE A 31 2.15 17.58 0.46
C PHE A 31 0.66 17.73 0.07
N ALA A 32 -0.14 16.67 0.20
CA ALA A 32 -1.58 16.73 -0.06
C ALA A 32 -2.26 17.82 0.80
N ARG A 33 -1.88 17.93 2.07
CA ARG A 33 -2.35 19.01 2.96
C ARG A 33 -1.90 20.39 2.47
N LYS A 34 -0.64 20.52 2.05
CA LYS A 34 -0.09 21.78 1.53
C LYS A 34 -0.83 22.25 0.27
N VAL A 35 -1.15 21.37 -0.66
CA VAL A 35 -1.95 21.71 -1.84
C VAL A 35 -3.29 22.30 -1.42
N LYS A 36 -4.02 21.62 -0.51
CA LYS A 36 -5.33 22.10 -0.02
C LYS A 36 -5.25 23.43 0.74
N THR A 37 -4.24 23.64 1.58
CA THR A 37 -4.05 24.92 2.31
C THR A 37 -3.71 26.08 1.38
N ASN A 38 -3.16 25.80 0.20
CA ASN A 38 -2.93 26.79 -0.84
C ASN A 38 -4.13 26.99 -1.78
N LYS A 39 -5.32 26.51 -1.40
CA LYS A 39 -6.59 26.65 -2.16
C LYS A 39 -6.55 26.00 -3.54
N LEU A 40 -5.70 25.00 -3.74
CA LEU A 40 -5.66 24.16 -4.93
C LEU A 40 -6.44 22.88 -4.67
N VAL A 41 -7.12 22.38 -5.69
CA VAL A 41 -7.80 21.08 -5.64
C VAL A 41 -6.74 19.98 -5.65
N TRP A 42 -6.78 19.11 -4.65
CA TRP A 42 -5.95 17.90 -4.59
C TRP A 42 -6.70 16.75 -5.29
N ILE A 43 -6.15 16.24 -6.37
CA ILE A 43 -6.71 15.07 -7.07
C ILE A 43 -6.08 13.81 -6.49
N GLY A 44 -6.77 13.18 -5.55
CA GLY A 44 -6.29 12.00 -4.85
C GLY A 44 -6.96 11.82 -3.49
N PRO A 45 -6.57 10.78 -2.74
CA PRO A 45 -7.11 10.49 -1.42
C PRO A 45 -6.78 11.60 -0.41
N SER A 46 -7.58 11.70 0.64
CA SER A 46 -7.35 12.72 1.67
C SER A 46 -5.99 12.53 2.37
N PRO A 47 -5.40 13.58 2.96
CA PRO A 47 -4.17 13.45 3.74
C PRO A 47 -4.25 12.40 4.86
N HIS A 48 -5.44 12.21 5.44
CA HIS A 48 -5.70 11.18 6.44
C HIS A 48 -5.59 9.78 5.84
N VAL A 49 -6.26 9.55 4.72
CA VAL A 49 -6.23 8.26 4.01
C VAL A 49 -4.81 7.91 3.57
N ILE A 50 -4.05 8.86 3.00
CA ILE A 50 -2.64 8.64 2.63
C ILE A 50 -1.83 8.18 3.85
N LYS A 51 -2.02 8.82 5.02
CA LYS A 51 -1.30 8.47 6.24
C LYS A 51 -1.68 7.09 6.77
N VAL A 52 -2.97 6.75 6.76
CA VAL A 52 -3.47 5.45 7.26
C VAL A 52 -3.03 4.31 6.34
N MET A 53 -3.22 4.48 5.03
CA MET A 53 -2.89 3.46 4.04
C MET A 53 -1.38 3.30 3.81
N GLY A 54 -0.59 4.33 4.13
CA GLY A 54 0.87 4.25 4.12
C GLY A 54 1.46 3.42 5.28
N ASP A 55 0.70 3.17 6.34
CA ASP A 55 1.06 2.28 7.46
C ASP A 55 0.40 0.91 7.23
N LYS A 56 1.19 -0.10 6.89
CA LYS A 56 0.68 -1.43 6.53
C LYS A 56 -0.11 -2.12 7.64
N LEU A 57 0.23 -1.87 8.90
CA LEU A 57 -0.50 -2.43 10.03
C LEU A 57 -1.90 -1.81 10.14
N LYS A 58 -1.98 -0.48 10.04
CA LYS A 58 -3.25 0.25 10.06
C LYS A 58 -4.10 -0.05 8.84
N ALA A 59 -3.49 -0.12 7.66
CA ALA A 59 -4.19 -0.47 6.44
C ALA A 59 -4.82 -1.87 6.53
N LYS A 60 -4.08 -2.84 7.07
CA LYS A 60 -4.57 -4.20 7.27
C LYS A 60 -5.69 -4.27 8.30
N GLU A 61 -5.53 -3.59 9.44
CA GLU A 61 -6.57 -3.49 10.46
C GLU A 61 -7.87 -2.87 9.88
N LEU A 62 -7.73 -1.83 9.07
CA LEU A 62 -8.86 -1.20 8.39
C LEU A 62 -9.52 -2.16 7.39
N ALA A 63 -8.72 -2.91 6.63
CA ALA A 63 -9.22 -3.92 5.68
C ALA A 63 -10.03 -5.01 6.42
N GLU A 64 -9.52 -5.55 7.52
CA GLU A 64 -10.20 -6.56 8.34
C GLU A 64 -11.52 -6.02 8.91
N LYS A 65 -11.52 -4.81 9.46
CA LYS A 65 -12.74 -4.12 9.95
C LYS A 65 -13.76 -3.86 8.84
N SER A 66 -13.29 -3.76 7.60
CA SER A 66 -14.15 -3.57 6.42
C SER A 66 -14.64 -4.90 5.83
N GLY A 67 -14.26 -6.04 6.40
CA GLY A 67 -14.59 -7.37 5.89
C GLY A 67 -13.84 -7.74 4.61
N VAL A 68 -12.71 -7.07 4.32
CA VAL A 68 -11.83 -7.43 3.21
C VAL A 68 -10.92 -8.57 3.65
N PRO A 69 -10.83 -9.67 2.91
CA PRO A 69 -9.96 -10.79 3.27
C PRO A 69 -8.48 -10.37 3.34
N THR A 70 -7.83 -10.73 4.44
CA THR A 70 -6.40 -10.50 4.65
C THR A 70 -5.70 -11.79 5.04
N LEU A 71 -4.38 -11.87 4.81
CA LEU A 71 -3.60 -12.97 5.36
C LEU A 71 -3.50 -12.83 6.88
N PRO A 72 -3.57 -13.92 7.66
CA PRO A 72 -3.29 -13.88 9.08
C PRO A 72 -1.88 -13.32 9.33
N MET A 73 -1.77 -12.50 10.37
CA MET A 73 -0.48 -11.90 10.76
C MET A 73 -0.18 -12.11 12.23
N ALA A 74 1.10 -11.99 12.56
CA ALA A 74 1.61 -11.98 13.91
C ALA A 74 2.55 -10.78 14.11
N SER A 75 2.58 -10.24 15.31
CA SER A 75 3.49 -9.16 15.71
C SER A 75 4.73 -9.68 16.42
N ASP A 76 4.73 -10.92 16.85
CA ASP A 76 5.83 -11.55 17.59
C ASP A 76 6.12 -13.01 17.19
N VAL A 77 7.19 -13.55 17.76
CA VAL A 77 7.68 -14.93 17.49
C VAL A 77 6.69 -15.99 17.98
N LYS A 78 5.95 -15.74 19.06
CA LYS A 78 5.07 -16.75 19.67
C LYS A 78 3.88 -17.00 18.73
N ASP A 79 3.24 -15.93 18.32
CA ASP A 79 2.08 -15.99 17.42
C ASP A 79 2.46 -16.43 16.01
N ALA A 80 3.66 -16.04 15.54
CA ALA A 80 4.15 -16.42 14.21
C ALA A 80 4.24 -17.94 13.99
N LYS A 81 4.49 -18.71 15.05
CA LYS A 81 4.55 -20.19 14.95
C LYS A 81 3.23 -20.80 14.50
N ASN A 82 2.09 -20.14 14.80
CA ASN A 82 0.77 -20.62 14.45
C ASN A 82 0.41 -20.35 12.98
N LEU A 83 1.16 -19.48 12.29
CA LEU A 83 0.91 -19.15 10.89
C LEU A 83 1.39 -20.22 9.90
N GLY A 84 2.31 -21.10 10.32
CA GLY A 84 2.95 -22.13 9.47
C GLY A 84 4.00 -21.54 8.52
N TYR A 85 5.05 -22.31 8.26
CA TYR A 85 6.17 -21.92 7.40
C TYR A 85 5.89 -22.28 5.92
N PRO A 86 6.48 -21.54 4.97
CA PRO A 86 7.36 -20.39 5.14
C PRO A 86 6.61 -19.12 5.56
N LEU A 87 7.31 -18.26 6.30
CA LEU A 87 6.83 -16.96 6.77
C LEU A 87 7.51 -15.83 6.00
N LEU A 88 6.88 -14.66 6.03
CA LEU A 88 7.43 -13.41 5.50
C LEU A 88 7.43 -12.35 6.60
N VAL A 89 8.61 -11.92 7.00
CA VAL A 89 8.81 -10.77 7.88
C VAL A 89 8.82 -9.51 7.03
N LYS A 90 8.05 -8.49 7.41
CA LYS A 90 7.90 -7.22 6.67
C LYS A 90 8.04 -6.01 7.60
N ALA A 91 8.65 -4.93 7.11
CA ALA A 91 8.56 -3.62 7.75
C ALA A 91 7.13 -3.06 7.67
N ALA A 92 6.65 -2.44 8.74
CA ALA A 92 5.34 -1.78 8.77
C ALA A 92 5.31 -0.53 7.89
N ALA A 93 6.42 0.22 7.86
CA ALA A 93 6.60 1.40 7.02
C ALA A 93 7.35 1.08 5.72
N GLY A 94 7.20 1.95 4.72
CA GLY A 94 7.95 1.90 3.46
C GLY A 94 7.45 0.86 2.45
N GLY A 95 8.19 0.72 1.36
CA GLY A 95 7.85 -0.11 0.20
C GLY A 95 9.09 -0.65 -0.53
N GLY A 96 8.89 -1.18 -1.75
CA GLY A 96 9.99 -1.65 -2.60
C GLY A 96 10.74 -2.89 -2.09
N GLY A 97 10.14 -3.65 -1.18
CA GLY A 97 10.74 -4.90 -0.66
C GLY A 97 11.84 -4.72 0.40
N LYS A 98 12.15 -3.49 0.79
CA LYS A 98 13.09 -3.23 1.90
C LYS A 98 12.51 -3.71 3.22
N GLY A 99 13.34 -4.32 4.07
CA GLY A 99 12.90 -4.90 5.34
C GLY A 99 12.06 -6.17 5.19
N MET A 100 12.13 -6.85 4.04
CA MET A 100 11.44 -8.13 3.81
C MET A 100 12.41 -9.30 3.92
N ARG A 101 11.99 -10.36 4.65
CA ARG A 101 12.75 -11.61 4.81
C ARG A 101 11.83 -12.80 4.75
N ILE A 102 12.15 -13.75 3.86
CA ILE A 102 11.48 -15.05 3.83
C ILE A 102 12.16 -15.94 4.86
N VAL A 103 11.36 -16.63 5.66
CA VAL A 103 11.80 -17.50 6.76
C VAL A 103 11.21 -18.88 6.53
N ASN A 104 12.07 -19.86 6.32
CA ASN A 104 11.64 -21.22 6.00
C ASN A 104 11.51 -22.13 7.22
N SER A 105 12.14 -21.76 8.33
CA SER A 105 12.15 -22.56 9.55
C SER A 105 12.14 -21.72 10.83
N PRO A 106 11.72 -22.29 11.96
CA PRO A 106 11.73 -21.62 13.27
C PRO A 106 13.10 -21.09 13.69
N LYS A 107 14.19 -21.77 13.27
CA LYS A 107 15.55 -21.40 13.63
C LYS A 107 15.98 -20.06 13.05
N GLU A 108 15.48 -19.72 11.85
CA GLU A 108 15.80 -18.50 11.12
C GLU A 108 15.02 -17.27 11.62
N LEU A 109 13.86 -17.50 12.27
CA LEU A 109 12.89 -16.43 12.54
C LEU A 109 13.44 -15.30 13.40
N LYS A 110 14.16 -15.63 14.46
CA LYS A 110 14.72 -14.63 15.39
C LYS A 110 15.73 -13.71 14.71
N GLU A 111 16.63 -14.27 13.92
CA GLU A 111 17.62 -13.50 13.17
C GLU A 111 16.98 -12.65 12.07
N ALA A 112 16.00 -13.20 11.35
CA ALA A 112 15.25 -12.48 10.33
C ALA A 112 14.53 -11.25 10.89
N ILE A 113 13.92 -11.36 12.08
CA ILE A 113 13.28 -10.24 12.78
C ILE A 113 14.29 -9.15 13.12
N VAL A 114 15.42 -9.52 13.75
CA VAL A 114 16.48 -8.55 14.12
C VAL A 114 17.00 -7.81 12.89
N SER A 115 17.28 -8.55 11.83
CA SER A 115 17.76 -7.98 10.55
C SER A 115 16.74 -7.06 9.90
N ALA A 116 15.46 -7.48 9.84
CA ALA A 116 14.38 -6.69 9.27
C ALA A 116 14.14 -5.40 10.05
N LYS A 117 14.14 -5.44 11.38
CA LYS A 117 14.01 -4.25 12.24
C LYS A 117 15.13 -3.24 12.00
N ARG A 118 16.37 -3.69 11.94
CA ARG A 118 17.55 -2.83 11.69
C ARG A 118 17.44 -2.14 10.33
N GLU A 119 17.08 -2.89 9.29
CA GLU A 119 16.91 -2.34 7.95
C GLU A 119 15.73 -1.35 7.88
N ALA A 120 14.61 -1.67 8.53
CA ALA A 120 13.44 -0.81 8.60
C ALA A 120 13.76 0.51 9.33
N LEU A 121 14.45 0.45 10.46
CA LEU A 121 14.89 1.63 11.20
C LEU A 121 15.83 2.51 10.36
N SER A 122 16.82 1.92 9.71
CA SER A 122 17.78 2.64 8.86
C SER A 122 17.13 3.25 7.61
N GLY A 123 16.19 2.52 6.99
CA GLY A 123 15.58 2.93 5.73
C GLY A 123 14.37 3.85 5.86
N PHE A 124 13.62 3.73 6.97
CA PHE A 124 12.32 4.40 7.14
C PHE A 124 12.18 5.14 8.47
N GLY A 125 13.15 5.03 9.38
CA GLY A 125 13.06 5.63 10.73
C GLY A 125 12.04 4.93 11.65
N ASP A 126 11.56 3.74 11.28
CA ASP A 126 10.55 2.97 12.00
C ASP A 126 10.94 1.50 12.01
N ASP A 127 11.16 0.92 13.19
CA ASP A 127 11.59 -0.48 13.34
C ASP A 127 10.43 -1.46 13.50
N ARG A 128 9.18 -1.00 13.43
CA ARG A 128 8.02 -1.88 13.52
C ARG A 128 8.01 -2.85 12.34
N ILE A 129 7.81 -4.11 12.68
CA ILE A 129 7.67 -5.22 11.72
C ILE A 129 6.39 -5.99 12.01
N PHE A 130 5.96 -6.77 11.04
CA PHE A 130 4.96 -7.81 11.21
C PHE A 130 5.36 -9.06 10.43
N ILE A 131 4.72 -10.16 10.75
CA ILE A 131 5.01 -11.47 10.19
C ILE A 131 3.72 -12.00 9.61
N GLU A 132 3.78 -12.51 8.39
CA GLU A 132 2.64 -13.15 7.74
C GLU A 132 3.06 -14.45 7.04
N ARG A 133 2.08 -15.26 6.65
CA ARG A 133 2.36 -16.44 5.85
C ARG A 133 2.90 -16.04 4.47
N TYR A 134 3.99 -16.69 4.04
CA TYR A 134 4.52 -16.46 2.70
C TYR A 134 3.73 -17.25 1.64
N VAL A 135 3.18 -16.55 0.67
CA VAL A 135 2.46 -17.15 -0.46
C VAL A 135 3.41 -17.31 -1.64
N LYS A 136 3.82 -18.56 -1.93
CA LYS A 136 4.87 -18.84 -2.92
C LYS A 136 4.51 -18.51 -4.37
N LYS A 137 3.23 -18.61 -4.73
CA LYS A 137 2.74 -18.41 -6.11
C LYS A 137 1.60 -17.38 -6.09
N SER A 138 1.90 -16.18 -5.61
CA SER A 138 0.93 -15.07 -5.62
C SER A 138 0.96 -14.32 -6.94
N ARG A 139 -0.18 -13.75 -7.29
CA ARG A 139 -0.29 -12.71 -8.31
C ARG A 139 -0.48 -11.37 -7.64
N HIS A 140 0.09 -10.36 -8.24
CA HIS A 140 -0.12 -8.98 -7.81
C HIS A 140 -1.20 -8.36 -8.70
N ILE A 141 -2.39 -8.26 -8.15
CA ILE A 141 -3.54 -7.65 -8.81
C ILE A 141 -4.00 -6.48 -7.95
N GLU A 142 -4.21 -5.34 -8.56
CA GLU A 142 -4.67 -4.13 -7.89
C GLU A 142 -5.96 -3.62 -8.53
N ILE A 143 -6.82 -3.02 -7.72
CA ILE A 143 -8.09 -2.41 -8.18
C ILE A 143 -7.93 -0.90 -8.20
N GLN A 144 -8.26 -0.27 -9.32
CA GLN A 144 -8.32 1.18 -9.43
C GLN A 144 -9.63 1.70 -8.85
N ILE A 145 -9.52 2.65 -7.94
CA ILE A 145 -10.66 3.35 -7.33
C ILE A 145 -10.70 4.80 -7.84
N LEU A 146 -11.89 5.29 -8.06
CA LEU A 146 -12.19 6.70 -8.32
C LEU A 146 -13.34 7.15 -7.41
N GLY A 147 -13.15 8.25 -6.72
CA GLY A 147 -14.15 8.86 -5.85
C GLY A 147 -14.34 10.33 -6.14
N ASP A 148 -15.56 10.83 -5.98
CA ASP A 148 -15.89 12.25 -6.07
C ASP A 148 -16.02 12.89 -4.67
N GLU A 149 -16.26 14.21 -4.64
CA GLU A 149 -16.46 14.96 -3.40
C GLU A 149 -17.83 14.73 -2.75
N TYR A 150 -18.76 14.08 -3.45
CA TYR A 150 -20.12 13.79 -2.98
C TYR A 150 -20.22 12.41 -2.30
N GLY A 151 -19.11 11.66 -2.25
CA GLY A 151 -19.06 10.33 -1.63
C GLY A 151 -19.38 9.18 -2.58
N ASN A 152 -19.54 9.45 -3.89
CA ASN A 152 -19.64 8.38 -4.87
C ASN A 152 -18.26 7.76 -5.08
N ILE A 153 -18.17 6.43 -5.00
CA ILE A 153 -16.93 5.68 -5.22
C ILE A 153 -17.24 4.53 -6.17
N VAL A 154 -16.43 4.44 -7.21
CA VAL A 154 -16.48 3.36 -8.19
C VAL A 154 -15.13 2.68 -8.35
N HIS A 155 -15.11 1.43 -8.77
CA HIS A 155 -13.90 0.79 -9.25
C HIS A 155 -13.86 0.81 -10.78
N LEU A 156 -12.65 0.92 -11.36
CA LEU A 156 -12.41 0.96 -12.81
C LEU A 156 -11.77 -0.36 -13.31
N GLY A 157 -11.98 -1.45 -12.58
CA GLY A 157 -11.36 -2.73 -12.88
C GLY A 157 -9.98 -2.88 -12.27
N GLU A 158 -9.30 -3.95 -12.68
CA GLU A 158 -8.00 -4.34 -12.14
C GLU A 158 -6.84 -4.08 -13.10
N ARG A 159 -5.64 -4.05 -12.51
CA ARG A 159 -4.36 -4.22 -13.22
C ARG A 159 -3.65 -5.46 -12.69
N GLU A 160 -3.14 -6.28 -13.60
CA GLU A 160 -2.23 -7.39 -13.32
C GLU A 160 -0.79 -6.87 -13.32
N CYS A 161 -0.12 -6.91 -12.18
CA CYS A 161 1.21 -6.34 -11.97
C CYS A 161 2.22 -7.38 -11.48
N SER A 162 2.03 -8.66 -11.82
CA SER A 162 2.85 -9.77 -11.30
C SER A 162 4.24 -9.84 -11.93
N ILE A 163 4.44 -9.25 -13.12
CA ILE A 163 5.74 -9.24 -13.79
C ILE A 163 6.59 -8.11 -13.19
N GLN A 164 7.44 -8.50 -12.26
CA GLN A 164 8.24 -7.57 -11.47
C GLN A 164 9.71 -7.97 -11.46
N ARG A 165 10.60 -6.99 -11.35
CA ARG A 165 12.01 -7.18 -11.08
C ARG A 165 12.35 -6.56 -9.74
N ARG A 166 12.78 -7.37 -8.76
CA ARG A 166 13.11 -6.92 -7.42
C ARG A 166 12.01 -6.04 -6.79
N HIS A 167 10.75 -6.49 -6.89
CA HIS A 167 9.55 -5.80 -6.42
C HIS A 167 9.19 -4.51 -7.18
N GLN A 168 9.85 -4.22 -8.30
CA GLN A 168 9.48 -3.14 -9.21
C GLN A 168 8.62 -3.72 -10.33
N LYS A 169 7.43 -3.15 -10.53
CA LYS A 169 6.54 -3.50 -11.64
C LYS A 169 7.22 -3.16 -12.97
N ILE A 170 7.24 -4.12 -13.91
CA ILE A 170 7.85 -3.95 -15.23
C ILE A 170 6.80 -3.98 -16.33
N ILE A 171 5.84 -4.92 -16.22
CA ILE A 171 4.71 -5.01 -17.14
C ILE A 171 3.44 -4.98 -16.30
N GLU A 172 2.55 -4.11 -16.68
CA GLU A 172 1.20 -4.01 -16.14
C GLU A 172 0.21 -4.17 -17.30
N GLU A 173 -0.81 -4.98 -17.10
CA GLU A 173 -1.85 -5.22 -18.10
C GLU A 173 -3.25 -5.14 -17.48
N SER A 174 -4.22 -4.74 -18.28
CA SER A 174 -5.62 -4.68 -17.91
C SER A 174 -6.47 -5.06 -19.13
N PRO A 175 -7.46 -5.94 -18.97
CA PRO A 175 -7.79 -6.71 -17.76
C PRO A 175 -6.76 -7.82 -17.47
N SER A 176 -6.77 -8.36 -16.24
CA SER A 176 -5.96 -9.52 -15.89
C SER A 176 -6.46 -10.78 -16.59
N PRO A 177 -5.57 -11.57 -17.23
CA PRO A 177 -5.95 -12.83 -17.86
C PRO A 177 -6.33 -13.94 -16.84
N ARG A 178 -6.23 -13.65 -15.54
CA ARG A 178 -6.50 -14.58 -14.44
C ARG A 178 -7.70 -14.20 -13.59
N VAL A 179 -8.27 -13.02 -13.82
CA VAL A 179 -9.44 -12.53 -13.09
C VAL A 179 -10.65 -12.68 -14.00
N ASP A 180 -11.53 -13.60 -13.65
CA ASP A 180 -12.82 -13.73 -14.32
C ASP A 180 -13.79 -12.60 -13.90
N PRO A 181 -14.93 -12.44 -14.58
CA PRO A 181 -15.88 -11.38 -14.28
C PRO A 181 -16.42 -11.43 -12.85
N PHE A 182 -16.63 -12.61 -12.28
CA PHE A 182 -17.15 -12.78 -10.93
C PHE A 182 -16.12 -12.34 -9.88
N LEU A 183 -14.88 -12.79 -10.02
CA LEU A 183 -13.79 -12.39 -9.12
C LEU A 183 -13.50 -10.89 -9.23
N ARG A 184 -13.59 -10.31 -10.44
CA ARG A 184 -13.42 -8.86 -10.67
C ARG A 184 -14.44 -8.06 -9.87
N GLU A 185 -15.69 -8.46 -9.90
CA GLU A 185 -16.75 -7.78 -9.16
C GLU A 185 -16.52 -7.89 -7.65
N GLN A 186 -16.21 -9.08 -7.14
CA GLN A 186 -15.90 -9.28 -5.72
C GLN A 186 -14.71 -8.42 -5.25
N MET A 187 -13.64 -8.36 -6.03
CA MET A 187 -12.46 -7.53 -5.71
C MET A 187 -12.81 -6.03 -5.77
N GLY A 188 -13.60 -5.63 -6.76
CA GLY A 188 -14.08 -4.26 -6.92
C GLY A 188 -14.93 -3.80 -5.74
N GLU A 189 -15.91 -4.62 -5.35
CA GLU A 189 -16.75 -4.36 -4.17
C GLU A 189 -15.94 -4.27 -2.86
N ALA A 190 -14.97 -5.17 -2.69
CA ALA A 190 -14.08 -5.14 -1.52
C ALA A 190 -13.26 -3.85 -1.47
N ALA A 191 -12.74 -3.41 -2.63
CA ALA A 191 -11.99 -2.16 -2.74
C ALA A 191 -12.88 -0.93 -2.45
N ILE A 192 -14.13 -0.91 -2.96
CA ILE A 192 -15.10 0.16 -2.67
C ILE A 192 -15.45 0.19 -1.18
N LYS A 193 -15.68 -0.98 -0.55
CA LYS A 193 -15.94 -1.07 0.90
C LYS A 193 -14.82 -0.46 1.71
N LEU A 194 -13.57 -0.77 1.35
CA LEU A 194 -12.39 -0.22 2.04
C LEU A 194 -12.28 1.29 1.84
N ALA A 195 -12.52 1.77 0.61
CA ALA A 195 -12.39 3.19 0.27
C ALA A 195 -13.47 4.09 0.92
N LYS A 196 -14.62 3.51 1.30
CA LYS A 196 -15.72 4.22 2.00
C LYS A 196 -15.50 4.39 3.51
N ARG A 197 -14.42 3.83 4.08
CA ARG A 197 -14.07 3.91 5.51
C ARG A 197 -13.09 5.06 5.79
#